data_f4ff0074f4b29ee4eb2dd351f27b7f66
#
_entry.id   f4ff0074f4b29ee4eb2dd351f27b7f66
#
_cell.length_a   1.000
_cell.length_b   1.000
_cell.length_c   1.000
_cell.angle_alpha   90.00
_cell.angle_beta   90.00
_cell.angle_gamma   90.00
#
_symmetry.space_group_name_H-M   'P 1'
#
loop_
_entity.id
_entity.type
_entity.pdbx_description
1 polymer ?
#
loop_
_entity_poly.entity_id
_entity_poly.type
_entity_poly.pdbx_seq_one_letter_code
_entity_poly.pdbx_strand_id
1 'polypeptide(L)'
;EIIMGNAIKKLGWRRDTFIVSSKVYWGGEKPTQRGLSHKHILDACHAAMKRLQVDYLDLYFCHRPDPETPIEETVRAMHTLVNQGKICYWGTSEWTSEQIIKAFEIAETLNLTPPTMEQPQYNLLERFKMEKDYLPVFDKYQLGTTIWSPLGSGILSGKYIDTNPSDTRTSLKGYEFIKKKYESDSYIGVHNK
;
A
#
# COMPACT_ATOMS: atom_id res chain seq x y z
N GLU A 1 3.41 7.52 -11.60
CA GLU A 1 2.47 8.64 -11.37
C GLU A 1 2.46 9.63 -12.55
N ILE A 2 3.61 10.05 -13.09
CA ILE A 2 3.64 10.97 -14.25
C ILE A 2 2.87 10.41 -15.44
N ILE A 3 3.10 9.15 -15.81
CA ILE A 3 2.38 8.48 -16.91
C ILE A 3 0.87 8.44 -16.61
N MET A 4 0.49 8.13 -15.39
CA MET A 4 -0.92 8.10 -14.98
C MET A 4 -1.55 9.50 -15.01
N GLY A 5 -0.86 10.52 -14.51
CA GLY A 5 -1.32 11.91 -14.60
C GLY A 5 -1.53 12.38 -16.04
N ASN A 6 -0.60 12.05 -16.92
CA ASN A 6 -0.75 12.36 -18.36
C ASN A 6 -1.94 11.61 -19.00
N ALA A 7 -2.18 10.35 -18.60
CA ALA A 7 -3.32 9.58 -19.09
C ALA A 7 -4.65 10.15 -18.57
N ILE A 8 -4.75 10.49 -17.28
CA ILE A 8 -5.93 11.13 -16.68
C ILE A 8 -6.26 12.43 -17.42
N LYS A 9 -5.26 13.28 -17.61
CA LYS A 9 -5.44 14.54 -18.33
C LYS A 9 -5.90 14.32 -19.78
N LYS A 10 -5.31 13.36 -20.49
CA LYS A 10 -5.66 13.05 -21.89
C LYS A 10 -7.07 12.51 -22.03
N LEU A 11 -7.53 11.69 -21.06
CA LEU A 11 -8.89 11.10 -21.09
C LEU A 11 -9.97 12.12 -20.78
N GLY A 12 -9.65 13.21 -20.07
CA GLY A 12 -10.60 14.27 -19.75
C GLY A 12 -11.79 13.81 -18.90
N TRP A 13 -11.63 12.73 -18.13
CA TRP A 13 -12.70 12.23 -17.27
C TRP A 13 -13.02 13.22 -16.16
N ARG A 14 -14.29 13.29 -15.79
CA ARG A 14 -14.70 14.08 -14.63
C ARG A 14 -14.06 13.50 -13.37
N ARG A 15 -13.50 14.37 -12.53
CA ARG A 15 -12.74 13.96 -11.32
C ARG A 15 -13.57 13.11 -10.33
N ASP A 16 -14.88 13.31 -10.31
CA ASP A 16 -15.84 12.59 -9.46
C ASP A 16 -16.18 11.16 -9.95
N THR A 17 -15.61 10.71 -11.07
CA THR A 17 -15.91 9.40 -11.68
C THR A 17 -14.83 8.36 -11.51
N PHE A 18 -13.69 8.69 -10.87
CA PHE A 18 -12.58 7.77 -10.65
C PHE A 18 -11.85 8.04 -9.34
N ILE A 19 -11.19 7.02 -8.81
CA ILE A 19 -10.42 7.06 -7.57
C ILE A 19 -8.93 7.10 -7.90
N VAL A 20 -8.20 8.04 -7.29
CA VAL A 20 -6.75 8.16 -7.39
C VAL A 20 -6.11 7.86 -6.05
N SER A 21 -5.15 6.95 -6.05
CA SER A 21 -4.39 6.61 -4.85
C SER A 21 -2.90 6.84 -5.04
N SER A 22 -2.22 7.13 -3.93
CA SER A 22 -0.76 7.16 -3.86
C SER A 22 -0.27 6.64 -2.51
N LYS A 23 1.04 6.53 -2.36
CA LYS A 23 1.68 5.98 -1.15
C LYS A 23 2.88 6.82 -0.76
N VAL A 24 3.19 6.83 0.55
CA VAL A 24 4.38 7.44 1.12
C VAL A 24 5.18 6.42 1.92
N TYR A 25 6.45 6.42 1.79
CA TYR A 25 7.51 5.79 2.55
C TYR A 25 8.83 5.90 1.79
N TRP A 26 8.83 5.37 0.55
CA TRP A 26 9.99 5.40 -0.34
C TRP A 26 10.09 6.75 -1.02
N GLY A 27 11.30 7.27 -1.13
CA GLY A 27 11.56 8.55 -1.76
C GLY A 27 13.01 8.63 -2.26
N GLY A 28 13.66 9.78 -2.07
CA GLY A 28 15.05 9.96 -2.42
C GLY A 28 16.03 9.36 -1.41
N GLU A 29 17.32 9.72 -1.56
CA GLU A 29 18.42 9.18 -0.73
C GLU A 29 18.68 9.99 0.55
N LYS A 30 18.05 11.15 0.71
CA LYS A 30 18.25 12.00 1.87
C LYS A 30 17.36 11.56 3.04
N PRO A 31 17.80 11.76 4.30
CA PRO A 31 17.06 11.32 5.48
C PRO A 31 15.61 11.81 5.53
N THR A 32 15.35 13.04 5.09
CA THR A 32 14.01 13.64 5.07
C THR A 32 13.15 13.21 3.88
N GLN A 33 13.63 12.31 3.04
CA GLN A 33 12.94 11.84 1.83
C GLN A 33 12.45 10.40 1.95
N ARG A 34 12.47 9.82 3.15
CA ARG A 34 12.03 8.43 3.43
C ARG A 34 11.28 8.37 4.75
N GLY A 35 10.54 7.29 4.94
CA GLY A 35 9.82 7.00 6.18
C GLY A 35 8.48 7.71 6.27
N LEU A 36 8.00 7.88 7.51
CA LEU A 36 6.67 8.41 7.81
C LEU A 36 6.70 9.64 8.71
N SER A 37 7.82 10.39 8.73
CA SER A 37 7.86 11.65 9.44
C SER A 37 6.79 12.62 8.92
N HIS A 38 6.28 13.48 9.78
CA HIS A 38 5.29 14.49 9.43
C HIS A 38 5.70 15.28 8.17
N LYS A 39 6.95 15.74 8.15
CA LYS A 39 7.49 16.46 7.00
C LYS A 39 7.43 15.64 5.71
N HIS A 40 7.93 14.39 5.73
CA HIS A 40 7.97 13.57 4.52
C HIS A 40 6.58 13.20 4.03
N ILE A 41 5.63 12.93 4.91
CA ILE A 41 4.24 12.65 4.55
C ILE A 41 3.63 13.82 3.77
N LEU A 42 3.78 15.06 4.25
CA LEU A 42 3.23 16.23 3.59
C LEU A 42 3.91 16.50 2.24
N ASP A 43 5.24 16.53 2.23
CA ASP A 43 6.02 16.80 1.01
C ASP A 43 5.76 15.76 -0.08
N ALA A 44 5.72 14.47 0.29
CA ALA A 44 5.45 13.37 -0.63
C ALA A 44 4.02 13.41 -1.20
N CYS A 45 3.03 13.77 -0.38
CA CYS A 45 1.64 13.96 -0.82
C CYS A 45 1.54 15.07 -1.88
N HIS A 46 2.08 16.24 -1.60
CA HIS A 46 2.08 17.36 -2.55
C HIS A 46 2.81 17.01 -3.86
N ALA A 47 3.96 16.33 -3.75
CA ALA A 47 4.72 15.88 -4.91
C ALA A 47 3.95 14.84 -5.74
N ALA A 48 3.24 13.91 -5.09
CA ALA A 48 2.40 12.91 -5.75
C ALA A 48 1.23 13.57 -6.50
N MET A 49 0.50 14.49 -5.87
CA MET A 49 -0.57 15.24 -6.53
C MET A 49 -0.07 16.00 -7.76
N LYS A 50 1.11 16.62 -7.68
CA LYS A 50 1.73 17.30 -8.81
C LYS A 50 2.05 16.35 -9.97
N ARG A 51 2.61 15.16 -9.68
CA ARG A 51 2.92 14.15 -10.71
C ARG A 51 1.67 13.54 -11.32
N LEU A 52 0.63 13.33 -10.49
CA LEU A 52 -0.67 12.80 -10.90
C LEU A 52 -1.57 13.84 -11.57
N GLN A 53 -1.23 15.13 -11.46
CA GLN A 53 -1.99 16.27 -12.01
C GLN A 53 -3.43 16.31 -11.45
N VAL A 54 -3.57 16.12 -10.14
CA VAL A 54 -4.84 16.16 -9.41
C VAL A 54 -4.73 17.10 -8.19
N ASP A 55 -5.87 17.64 -7.76
CA ASP A 55 -5.96 18.59 -6.64
C ASP A 55 -6.06 17.89 -5.28
N TYR A 56 -6.47 16.62 -5.27
CA TYR A 56 -6.54 15.77 -4.08
C TYR A 56 -6.39 14.29 -4.45
N LEU A 57 -6.00 13.47 -3.47
CA LEU A 57 -6.00 12.02 -3.56
C LEU A 57 -7.24 11.46 -2.84
N ASP A 58 -7.86 10.45 -3.41
CA ASP A 58 -8.95 9.76 -2.74
C ASP A 58 -8.41 8.87 -1.62
N LEU A 59 -7.35 8.10 -1.90
CA LEU A 59 -6.72 7.19 -0.96
C LEU A 59 -5.22 7.48 -0.84
N TYR A 60 -4.73 7.60 0.38
CA TYR A 60 -3.30 7.79 0.63
C TYR A 60 -2.78 6.79 1.67
N PHE A 61 -1.74 6.03 1.32
CA PHE A 61 -1.26 4.92 2.13
C PHE A 61 0.12 5.17 2.72
N CYS A 62 0.31 4.83 4.00
CA CYS A 62 1.60 4.57 4.60
C CYS A 62 2.12 3.24 4.03
N HIS A 63 3.05 3.28 3.06
CA HIS A 63 3.44 2.12 2.24
C HIS A 63 4.12 1.01 3.04
N ARG A 64 4.76 1.34 4.19
CA ARG A 64 5.36 0.40 5.14
C ARG A 64 5.30 1.01 6.54
N PRO A 65 5.37 0.20 7.60
CA PRO A 65 5.59 0.72 8.94
C PRO A 65 6.97 1.36 9.03
N ASP A 66 7.09 2.43 9.80
CA ASP A 66 8.36 3.13 10.03
C ASP A 66 8.78 2.98 11.50
N PRO A 67 9.80 2.17 11.81
CA PRO A 67 10.27 2.00 13.17
C PRO A 67 10.97 3.24 13.74
N GLU A 68 11.43 4.16 12.88
CA GLU A 68 12.14 5.37 13.27
C GLU A 68 11.19 6.55 13.60
N THR A 69 9.90 6.42 13.24
CA THR A 69 8.90 7.46 13.46
C THR A 69 7.79 6.97 14.39
N PRO A 70 7.49 7.68 15.49
CA PRO A 70 6.34 7.34 16.34
C PRO A 70 5.03 7.31 15.52
N ILE A 71 4.18 6.30 15.76
CA ILE A 71 2.89 6.16 15.05
C ILE A 71 2.02 7.41 15.25
N GLU A 72 2.11 8.07 16.41
CA GLU A 72 1.37 9.32 16.66
C GLU A 72 1.73 10.42 15.67
N GLU A 73 3.00 10.58 15.33
CA GLU A 73 3.43 11.59 14.35
C GLU A 73 2.82 11.31 12.97
N THR A 74 2.81 10.04 12.57
CA THR A 74 2.17 9.58 11.32
C THR A 74 0.67 9.89 11.32
N VAL A 75 -0.06 9.55 12.40
CA VAL A 75 -1.51 9.80 12.53
C VAL A 75 -1.81 11.30 12.46
N ARG A 76 -1.02 12.14 13.14
CA ARG A 76 -1.16 13.61 13.09
C ARG A 76 -0.92 14.17 11.69
N ALA A 77 0.07 13.65 10.97
CA ALA A 77 0.35 14.09 9.61
C ALA A 77 -0.79 13.73 8.64
N MET A 78 -1.32 12.51 8.73
CA MET A 78 -2.44 12.08 7.90
C MET A 78 -3.72 12.86 8.22
N HIS A 79 -4.02 13.07 9.50
CA HIS A 79 -5.13 13.95 9.93
C HIS A 79 -4.99 15.37 9.37
N THR A 80 -3.78 15.94 9.37
CA THR A 80 -3.51 17.26 8.78
C THR A 80 -3.88 17.29 7.29
N LEU A 81 -3.47 16.28 6.52
CA LEU A 81 -3.79 16.20 5.09
C LEU A 81 -5.29 16.03 4.82
N VAL A 82 -6.00 15.26 5.65
CA VAL A 82 -7.47 15.14 5.57
C VAL A 82 -8.12 16.49 5.82
N ASN A 83 -7.76 17.20 6.89
CA ASN A 83 -8.33 18.50 7.22
C ASN A 83 -8.01 19.58 6.18
N GLN A 84 -6.89 19.47 5.48
CA GLN A 84 -6.55 20.33 4.37
C GLN A 84 -7.27 19.97 3.05
N GLY A 85 -8.06 18.91 3.03
CA GLY A 85 -8.72 18.42 1.82
C GLY A 85 -7.74 17.89 0.76
N LYS A 86 -6.51 17.51 1.15
CA LYS A 86 -5.51 16.96 0.24
C LYS A 86 -5.68 15.46 0.02
N ILE A 87 -6.26 14.79 0.98
CA ILE A 87 -6.64 13.37 0.88
C ILE A 87 -8.05 13.18 1.45
N CYS A 88 -8.83 12.26 0.88
CA CYS A 88 -10.15 11.92 1.42
C CYS A 88 -10.03 10.88 2.55
N TYR A 89 -9.26 9.82 2.30
CA TYR A 89 -9.05 8.72 3.24
C TYR A 89 -7.58 8.33 3.29
N TRP A 90 -7.13 7.85 4.45
CA TRP A 90 -5.80 7.31 4.58
C TRP A 90 -5.81 5.89 5.16
N GLY A 91 -4.75 5.16 4.89
CA GLY A 91 -4.58 3.80 5.35
C GLY A 91 -3.12 3.39 5.43
N THR A 92 -2.93 2.13 5.71
CA THR A 92 -1.63 1.51 5.91
C THR A 92 -1.37 0.41 4.88
N SER A 93 -0.15 -0.07 4.76
CA SER A 93 0.21 -1.20 3.91
C SER A 93 1.29 -2.02 4.58
N GLU A 94 1.02 -3.32 4.73
CA GLU A 94 1.91 -4.28 5.38
C GLU A 94 2.21 -4.00 6.87
N TRP A 95 1.39 -3.20 7.55
CA TRP A 95 1.49 -3.01 8.98
C TRP A 95 1.03 -4.29 9.71
N THR A 96 1.45 -4.46 10.98
CA THR A 96 0.90 -5.52 11.84
C THR A 96 -0.44 -5.10 12.44
N SER A 97 -1.24 -6.05 12.89
CA SER A 97 -2.49 -5.76 13.60
C SER A 97 -2.29 -4.83 14.80
N GLU A 98 -1.21 -5.05 15.57
CA GLU A 98 -0.88 -4.21 16.73
C GLU A 98 -0.57 -2.76 16.33
N GLN A 99 0.17 -2.56 15.24
CA GLN A 99 0.47 -1.21 14.75
C GLN A 99 -0.78 -0.48 14.26
N ILE A 100 -1.68 -1.20 13.58
CA ILE A 100 -2.95 -0.66 13.11
C ILE A 100 -3.84 -0.31 14.32
N ILE A 101 -4.00 -1.22 15.28
CA ILE A 101 -4.74 -0.97 16.53
C ILE A 101 -4.19 0.25 17.23
N LYS A 102 -2.86 0.36 17.34
CA LYS A 102 -2.22 1.52 17.97
C LYS A 102 -2.54 2.83 17.26
N ALA A 103 -2.60 2.83 15.91
CA ALA A 103 -3.00 4.01 15.15
C ALA A 103 -4.45 4.41 15.42
N PHE A 104 -5.37 3.45 15.54
CA PHE A 104 -6.76 3.70 15.94
C PHE A 104 -6.87 4.27 17.35
N GLU A 105 -6.20 3.66 18.34
CA GLU A 105 -6.20 4.13 19.73
C GLU A 105 -5.67 5.57 19.87
N ILE A 106 -4.60 5.91 19.14
CA ILE A 106 -4.06 7.26 19.10
C ILE A 106 -5.08 8.22 18.48
N ALA A 107 -5.67 7.85 17.36
CA ALA A 107 -6.66 8.66 16.68
C ALA A 107 -7.89 8.93 17.58
N GLU A 108 -8.37 7.91 18.26
CA GLU A 108 -9.49 8.01 19.21
C GLU A 108 -9.14 8.90 20.41
N THR A 109 -7.99 8.65 21.06
CA THR A 109 -7.53 9.42 22.24
C THR A 109 -7.34 10.90 21.93
N LEU A 110 -6.84 11.23 20.74
CA LEU A 110 -6.49 12.60 20.35
C LEU A 110 -7.55 13.27 19.47
N ASN A 111 -8.69 12.60 19.25
CA ASN A 111 -9.76 13.07 18.36
C ASN A 111 -9.25 13.40 16.95
N LEU A 112 -8.46 12.49 16.37
CA LEU A 112 -7.88 12.59 15.04
C LEU A 112 -8.60 11.62 14.09
N THR A 113 -8.40 11.79 12.78
CA THR A 113 -8.95 10.88 11.76
C THR A 113 -8.20 9.54 11.79
N PRO A 114 -8.87 8.39 12.05
CA PRO A 114 -8.23 7.09 12.04
C PRO A 114 -7.95 6.58 10.62
N PRO A 115 -7.11 5.55 10.45
CA PRO A 115 -7.00 4.85 9.18
C PRO A 115 -8.32 4.16 8.81
N THR A 116 -8.62 4.04 7.52
CA THR A 116 -9.86 3.42 7.03
C THR A 116 -9.62 2.15 6.22
N MET A 117 -8.36 1.90 5.82
CA MET A 117 -8.02 0.73 5.01
C MET A 117 -6.58 0.29 5.23
N GLU A 118 -6.36 -0.98 4.94
CA GLU A 118 -5.03 -1.62 4.87
C GLU A 118 -4.81 -2.19 3.47
N GLN A 119 -3.56 -2.14 2.99
CA GLN A 119 -3.18 -2.79 1.74
C GLN A 119 -2.19 -3.93 1.99
N PRO A 120 -2.66 -5.14 2.33
CA PRO A 120 -1.82 -6.30 2.54
C PRO A 120 -1.61 -7.10 1.26
N GLN A 121 -0.57 -7.95 1.24
CA GLN A 121 -0.51 -9.07 0.31
C GLN A 121 -1.58 -10.10 0.68
N TYR A 122 -2.39 -10.50 -0.29
CA TYR A 122 -3.34 -11.59 -0.07
C TYR A 122 -3.58 -12.41 -1.35
N ASN A 123 -3.38 -13.69 -1.24
CA ASN A 123 -3.62 -14.69 -2.27
C ASN A 123 -3.60 -16.09 -1.64
N LEU A 124 -3.80 -17.15 -2.40
CA LEU A 124 -3.84 -18.52 -1.89
C LEU A 124 -2.56 -18.98 -1.15
N LEU A 125 -1.43 -18.31 -1.37
CA LEU A 125 -0.14 -18.61 -0.76
C LEU A 125 0.19 -17.74 0.45
N GLU A 126 -0.40 -16.54 0.53
CA GLU A 126 -0.16 -15.54 1.58
C GLU A 126 -1.47 -15.19 2.26
N ARG A 127 -1.87 -15.99 3.24
CA ARG A 127 -3.20 -15.92 3.87
C ARG A 127 -3.18 -15.40 5.30
N PHE A 128 -2.05 -15.57 5.99
CA PHE A 128 -1.95 -15.40 7.44
C PHE A 128 -2.44 -14.03 7.92
N LYS A 129 -1.98 -12.95 7.30
CA LYS A 129 -2.39 -11.59 7.71
C LYS A 129 -3.90 -11.40 7.68
N MET A 130 -4.53 -11.72 6.56
CA MET A 130 -5.97 -11.53 6.36
C MET A 130 -6.82 -12.46 7.21
N GLU A 131 -6.41 -13.71 7.36
CA GLU A 131 -7.24 -14.75 7.96
C GLU A 131 -6.93 -15.03 9.43
N LYS A 132 -5.86 -14.42 9.98
CA LYS A 132 -5.45 -14.59 11.38
C LYS A 132 -5.06 -13.28 12.04
N ASP A 133 -4.01 -12.61 11.55
CA ASP A 133 -3.44 -11.43 12.20
C ASP A 133 -4.44 -10.27 12.28
N TYR A 134 -5.18 -10.01 11.19
CA TYR A 134 -6.09 -8.86 11.10
C TYR A 134 -7.50 -9.08 11.66
N LEU A 135 -7.85 -10.31 12.11
CA LEU A 135 -9.19 -10.56 12.65
C LEU A 135 -9.58 -9.58 13.76
N PRO A 136 -8.73 -9.28 14.76
CA PRO A 136 -9.10 -8.31 15.81
C PRO A 136 -9.34 -6.90 15.26
N VAL A 137 -8.65 -6.52 14.17
CA VAL A 137 -8.81 -5.20 13.54
C VAL A 137 -10.12 -5.14 12.77
N PHE A 138 -10.46 -6.19 12.04
CA PHE A 138 -11.73 -6.28 11.31
C PHE A 138 -12.93 -6.27 12.25
N ASP A 139 -12.88 -7.07 13.31
CA ASP A 139 -13.98 -7.18 14.27
C ASP A 139 -14.22 -5.87 15.02
N LYS A 140 -13.15 -5.19 15.46
CA LYS A 140 -13.26 -3.98 16.28
C LYS A 140 -13.49 -2.71 15.45
N TYR A 141 -12.78 -2.58 14.33
CA TYR A 141 -12.72 -1.31 13.59
C TYR A 141 -13.34 -1.38 12.20
N GLN A 142 -13.77 -2.55 11.74
CA GLN A 142 -14.37 -2.75 10.41
C GLN A 142 -13.49 -2.22 9.28
N LEU A 143 -12.16 -2.40 9.43
CA LEU A 143 -11.15 -1.90 8.49
C LEU A 143 -11.36 -2.49 7.09
N GLY A 144 -11.38 -1.65 6.06
CA GLY A 144 -11.42 -2.10 4.67
C GLY A 144 -10.04 -2.58 4.17
N THR A 145 -10.02 -3.34 3.08
CA THR A 145 -8.77 -3.80 2.47
C THR A 145 -8.72 -3.57 0.97
N THR A 146 -7.51 -3.28 0.47
CA THR A 146 -7.19 -3.21 -0.95
C THR A 146 -5.96 -4.08 -1.20
N ILE A 147 -6.16 -5.35 -1.47
CA ILE A 147 -5.07 -6.32 -1.55
C ILE A 147 -4.14 -6.09 -2.75
N TRP A 148 -2.89 -6.55 -2.60
CA TRP A 148 -1.93 -6.59 -3.70
C TRP A 148 -1.45 -8.02 -3.98
N SER A 149 -0.95 -8.25 -5.21
CA SER A 149 -0.51 -9.57 -5.71
C SER A 149 -1.53 -10.71 -5.56
N PRO A 150 -2.79 -10.57 -6.02
CA PRO A 150 -3.79 -11.64 -5.91
C PRO A 150 -3.39 -12.93 -6.64
N LEU A 151 -2.53 -12.84 -7.65
CA LEU A 151 -1.99 -13.99 -8.38
C LEU A 151 -0.56 -14.38 -7.97
N GLY A 152 -0.07 -13.94 -6.80
CA GLY A 152 1.26 -14.30 -6.30
C GLY A 152 2.39 -13.98 -7.30
N SER A 153 2.41 -12.77 -7.85
CA SER A 153 3.36 -12.35 -8.91
C SER A 153 3.25 -13.17 -10.20
N GLY A 154 2.12 -13.80 -10.45
CA GLY A 154 1.84 -14.62 -11.63
C GLY A 154 1.99 -16.13 -11.38
N ILE A 155 2.44 -16.57 -10.21
CA ILE A 155 2.57 -17.99 -9.85
C ILE A 155 1.22 -18.69 -9.95
N LEU A 156 0.19 -18.09 -9.39
CA LEU A 156 -1.17 -18.65 -9.37
C LEU A 156 -1.91 -18.57 -10.71
N SER A 157 -1.29 -18.04 -11.76
CA SER A 157 -1.88 -18.02 -13.10
C SER A 157 -1.69 -19.33 -13.88
N GLY A 158 -0.92 -20.27 -13.35
CA GLY A 158 -0.59 -21.55 -14.02
C GLY A 158 0.51 -21.47 -15.09
N LYS A 159 0.93 -20.26 -15.50
CA LYS A 159 1.88 -20.08 -16.63
C LYS A 159 3.29 -20.65 -16.39
N TYR A 160 3.60 -21.04 -15.17
CA TYR A 160 4.91 -21.59 -14.82
C TYR A 160 4.88 -23.11 -14.56
N ILE A 161 3.76 -23.79 -14.75
CA ILE A 161 3.61 -25.23 -14.42
C ILE A 161 4.55 -26.09 -15.30
N ASP A 162 4.50 -25.91 -16.62
CA ASP A 162 5.26 -26.73 -17.57
C ASP A 162 6.32 -25.93 -18.34
N THR A 163 6.37 -24.62 -18.16
CA THR A 163 7.24 -23.73 -18.94
C THR A 163 7.78 -22.60 -18.07
N ASN A 164 8.94 -22.07 -18.45
CA ASN A 164 9.44 -20.83 -17.90
C ASN A 164 9.48 -19.76 -19.03
N PRO A 165 8.35 -19.10 -19.32
CA PRO A 165 8.26 -18.18 -20.44
C PRO A 165 9.26 -17.03 -20.30
N SER A 166 9.94 -16.68 -21.40
CA SER A 166 10.94 -15.60 -21.41
C SER A 166 10.35 -14.20 -21.25
N ASP A 167 9.05 -14.04 -21.53
CA ASP A 167 8.32 -12.76 -21.40
C ASP A 167 7.48 -12.72 -20.12
N THR A 168 8.16 -12.79 -18.96
CA THR A 168 7.51 -12.77 -17.66
C THR A 168 8.31 -11.94 -16.66
N ARG A 169 7.68 -11.60 -15.51
CA ARG A 169 8.38 -10.89 -14.43
C ARG A 169 9.61 -11.64 -13.92
N THR A 170 9.62 -12.97 -13.95
CA THR A 170 10.75 -13.78 -13.48
C THR A 170 11.99 -13.68 -14.36
N SER A 171 11.84 -13.26 -15.60
CA SER A 171 12.95 -13.04 -16.55
C SER A 171 13.48 -11.60 -16.56
N LEU A 172 12.81 -10.67 -15.87
CA LEU A 172 13.25 -9.27 -15.81
C LEU A 172 14.37 -9.08 -14.80
N LYS A 173 15.41 -8.32 -15.22
CA LYS A 173 16.50 -7.90 -14.33
C LYS A 173 15.93 -7.11 -13.13
N GLY A 174 16.36 -7.47 -11.92
CA GLY A 174 15.88 -6.87 -10.67
C GLY A 174 14.65 -7.55 -10.07
N TYR A 175 14.12 -8.59 -10.73
CA TYR A 175 12.98 -9.38 -10.24
C TYR A 175 13.36 -10.82 -9.90
N GLU A 176 14.65 -11.12 -9.73
CA GLU A 176 15.19 -12.43 -9.40
C GLU A 176 14.62 -13.01 -8.09
N PHE A 177 14.20 -12.13 -7.18
CA PHE A 177 13.56 -12.53 -5.93
C PHE A 177 12.23 -13.27 -6.15
N ILE A 178 11.50 -12.98 -7.24
CA ILE A 178 10.26 -13.70 -7.60
C ILE A 178 10.60 -15.14 -7.96
N LYS A 179 11.66 -15.33 -8.77
CA LYS A 179 12.12 -16.66 -9.16
C LYS A 179 12.56 -17.48 -7.94
N LYS A 180 13.37 -16.88 -7.05
CA LYS A 180 13.77 -17.51 -5.78
C LYS A 180 12.59 -17.89 -4.89
N LYS A 181 11.60 -17.01 -4.78
CA LYS A 181 10.37 -17.28 -4.03
C LYS A 181 9.58 -18.45 -4.66
N TYR A 182 9.50 -18.51 -5.97
CA TYR A 182 8.84 -19.59 -6.72
C TYR A 182 9.54 -20.96 -6.58
N GLU A 183 10.87 -20.97 -6.54
CA GLU A 183 11.70 -22.18 -6.41
C GLU A 183 11.79 -22.67 -4.95
N SER A 184 11.25 -21.94 -3.97
CA SER A 184 11.23 -22.39 -2.58
C SER A 184 10.21 -23.54 -2.37
N ASP A 185 10.52 -24.49 -1.49
CA ASP A 185 9.70 -25.68 -1.20
C ASP A 185 8.24 -25.38 -0.84
N SER A 186 7.99 -24.22 -0.24
CA SER A 186 6.64 -23.76 0.09
C SER A 186 5.75 -23.50 -1.13
N TYR A 187 6.34 -23.25 -2.30
CA TYR A 187 5.62 -22.94 -3.53
C TYR A 187 5.56 -24.15 -4.50
N ILE A 188 6.56 -25.02 -4.47
CA ILE A 188 6.59 -26.25 -5.29
C ILE A 188 5.42 -27.18 -4.95
N GLY A 189 5.05 -27.28 -3.67
CA GLY A 189 3.93 -28.09 -3.21
C GLY A 189 2.55 -27.65 -3.72
N VAL A 190 2.41 -26.44 -4.26
CA VAL A 190 1.14 -25.91 -4.79
C VAL A 190 0.88 -26.38 -6.23
N HIS A 191 1.93 -26.66 -6.99
CA HIS A 191 1.81 -27.11 -8.39
C HIS A 191 1.59 -28.62 -8.53
N ASN A 192 1.84 -29.40 -7.47
CA ASN A 192 1.72 -30.85 -7.47
C ASN A 192 0.42 -31.35 -6.81
N LYS A 193 -0.53 -30.50 -6.52
CA LYS A 193 -1.87 -30.78 -6.03
C LYS A 193 -2.93 -30.27 -7.00
#